data_759095f129eec2512177700b99f9b746
#
_entry.id   759095f129eec2512177700b99f9b746
#
_cell.length_a   1.000
_cell.length_b   1.000
_cell.length_c   1.000
_cell.angle_alpha   90.00
_cell.angle_beta   90.00
_cell.angle_gamma   90.00
#
_symmetry.space_group_name_H-M   'P 1'
#
loop_
_entity.id
_entity.type
_entity.pdbx_description
1 polymer ?
#
loop_
_entity_poly.entity_id
_entity_poly.type
_entity_poly.pdbx_seq_one_letter_code
_entity_poly.pdbx_strand_id
1 'polypeptide(L)'
;MKKGRTKISATAEADYLADVALAANFDQLLSRAQLADQEFREAQATGAPLAVQYARARDLDAALTDATRAAYAAQRAEIGPAGYDDRIYRRKAKATSAVHRWTDEAERLLTLRETHRLSGFPARPQADALGLEIAHVPATEHA
;
A
#
# COMPACT_ATOMS: atom_id res chain seq x y z
N MET A 1 33.92 -3.79 -25.94
CA MET A 1 32.90 -3.46 -25.96
C MET A 1 32.01 -4.06 -25.12
N LYS A 2 31.34 -3.67 -24.58
CA LYS A 2 30.51 -4.14 -23.81
C LYS A 2 29.39 -4.60 -24.41
N LYS A 3 29.34 -5.53 -24.88
CA LYS A 3 28.42 -5.98 -25.57
C LYS A 3 27.42 -6.45 -24.71
N GLY A 4 26.35 -6.51 -24.72
CA GLY A 4 25.32 -6.96 -23.84
C GLY A 4 24.94 -6.02 -22.77
N ARG A 5 25.65 -4.90 -22.67
CA ARG A 5 25.30 -3.99 -21.66
C ARG A 5 24.11 -3.20 -22.09
N THR A 6 23.04 -3.24 -21.32
CA THR A 6 21.82 -2.50 -21.61
C THR A 6 22.05 -1.02 -21.37
N LYS A 7 21.66 -0.23 -22.37
CA LYS A 7 21.74 1.20 -22.24
C LYS A 7 20.51 1.68 -21.49
N ILE A 8 20.72 2.45 -20.44
CA ILE A 8 19.63 2.95 -19.61
C ILE A 8 19.11 4.25 -20.18
N SER A 9 17.82 4.30 -20.46
CA SER A 9 17.19 5.50 -21.00
C SER A 9 17.07 6.59 -19.94
N ALA A 10 16.89 7.82 -20.39
CA ALA A 10 16.69 8.94 -19.49
C ALA A 10 15.43 8.75 -18.66
N THR A 11 14.39 8.18 -19.27
CA THR A 11 13.15 7.90 -18.55
C THR A 11 13.35 6.87 -17.45
N ALA A 12 14.08 5.79 -17.76
CA ALA A 12 14.37 4.76 -16.76
C ALA A 12 15.19 5.34 -15.61
N GLU A 13 16.14 6.18 -15.93
CA GLU A 13 16.97 6.81 -14.89
C GLU A 13 16.10 7.70 -13.99
N ALA A 14 15.22 8.50 -14.58
CA ALA A 14 14.35 9.38 -13.82
C ALA A 14 13.40 8.58 -12.93
N ASP A 15 12.81 7.52 -13.48
CA ASP A 15 11.90 6.66 -12.73
C ASP A 15 12.62 5.96 -11.58
N TYR A 16 13.85 5.52 -11.83
CA TYR A 16 14.65 4.89 -10.78
C TYR A 16 14.91 5.88 -9.64
N LEU A 17 15.30 7.10 -9.96
CA LEU A 17 15.58 8.09 -8.92
C LEU A 17 14.32 8.44 -8.13
N ALA A 18 13.16 8.50 -8.80
CA ALA A 18 11.90 8.75 -8.12
C ALA A 18 11.58 7.60 -7.15
N ASP A 19 11.82 6.36 -7.57
CA ASP A 19 11.58 5.20 -6.71
C ASP A 19 12.55 5.16 -5.53
N VAL A 20 13.80 5.54 -5.74
CA VAL A 20 14.77 5.62 -4.64
C VAL A 20 14.29 6.62 -3.59
N ALA A 21 13.80 7.77 -4.04
CA ALA A 21 13.31 8.80 -3.12
C ALA A 21 12.08 8.31 -2.34
N LEU A 22 11.17 7.63 -3.02
CA LEU A 22 9.98 7.11 -2.36
C LEU A 22 10.34 5.99 -1.39
N ALA A 23 11.24 5.10 -1.79
CA ALA A 23 11.68 3.99 -0.94
C ALA A 23 12.36 4.49 0.33
N ALA A 24 13.04 5.63 0.26
CA ALA A 24 13.71 6.19 1.43
C ALA A 24 12.73 6.54 2.55
N ASN A 25 11.45 6.70 2.23
CA ASN A 25 10.43 7.01 3.22
C ASN A 25 9.71 5.80 3.76
N PHE A 26 10.13 4.59 3.35
CA PHE A 26 9.36 3.39 3.68
C PHE A 26 9.17 3.20 5.19
N ASP A 27 10.25 3.34 5.97
CA ASP A 27 10.15 3.07 7.40
C ASP A 27 9.18 4.04 8.07
N GLN A 28 9.20 5.30 7.67
CA GLN A 28 8.28 6.30 8.17
C GLN A 28 6.84 5.99 7.79
N LEU A 29 6.64 5.59 6.56
CA LEU A 29 5.30 5.27 6.06
C LEU A 29 4.77 4.01 6.72
N LEU A 30 5.63 3.04 6.99
CA LEU A 30 5.23 1.84 7.70
C LEU A 30 4.83 2.16 9.13
N SER A 31 5.61 3.01 9.81
CA SER A 31 5.27 3.43 11.18
C SER A 31 3.94 4.16 11.22
N ARG A 32 3.67 4.99 10.22
CA ARG A 32 2.38 5.67 10.14
C ARG A 32 1.23 4.69 9.98
N ALA A 33 1.43 3.66 9.16
CA ALA A 33 0.40 2.64 8.97
C ALA A 33 0.14 1.87 10.27
N GLN A 34 1.20 1.57 11.01
CA GLN A 34 1.07 0.88 12.29
C GLN A 34 0.29 1.73 13.29
N LEU A 35 0.58 3.02 13.34
CA LEU A 35 -0.14 3.93 14.23
C LEU A 35 -1.61 4.06 13.81
N ALA A 36 -1.85 4.18 12.52
CA ALA A 36 -3.22 4.29 12.01
C ALA A 36 -4.04 3.04 12.34
N ASP A 37 -3.41 1.87 12.25
CA ASP A 37 -4.08 0.61 12.63
C ASP A 37 -4.44 0.61 14.10
N GLN A 38 -3.51 1.05 14.93
CA GLN A 38 -3.73 1.13 16.37
C GLN A 38 -4.89 2.06 16.70
N GLU A 39 -4.91 3.23 16.07
CA GLU A 39 -5.95 4.23 16.32
C GLU A 39 -7.32 3.75 15.84
N PHE A 40 -7.35 3.03 14.72
CA PHE A 40 -8.60 2.48 14.23
C PHE A 40 -9.15 1.42 15.19
N ARG A 41 -8.28 0.50 15.62
CA ARG A 41 -8.68 -0.54 16.56
C ARG A 41 -9.15 0.05 17.87
N GLU A 42 -8.50 1.09 18.34
CA GLU A 42 -8.89 1.74 19.58
C GLU A 42 -10.26 2.41 19.44
N ALA A 43 -10.50 3.08 18.33
CA ALA A 43 -11.78 3.72 18.08
C ALA A 43 -12.90 2.69 18.07
N GLN A 44 -12.66 1.50 17.49
CA GLN A 44 -13.64 0.44 17.51
C GLN A 44 -13.86 -0.12 18.91
N ALA A 45 -12.76 -0.34 19.64
CA ALA A 45 -12.82 -0.94 20.97
C ALA A 45 -13.55 -0.06 21.99
N THR A 46 -13.39 1.26 21.85
CA THR A 46 -14.02 2.19 22.77
C THR A 46 -15.42 2.61 22.34
N GLY A 47 -15.88 2.12 21.20
CA GLY A 47 -17.19 2.49 20.68
C GLY A 47 -17.27 3.95 20.28
N ALA A 48 -16.20 4.49 19.72
CA ALA A 48 -16.19 5.88 19.29
C ALA A 48 -17.32 6.13 18.28
N PRO A 49 -17.76 7.38 18.13
CA PRO A 49 -18.80 7.68 17.13
C PRO A 49 -18.42 7.15 15.74
N LEU A 50 -19.41 6.70 14.97
CA LEU A 50 -19.15 6.12 13.68
C LEU A 50 -18.35 7.04 12.77
N ALA A 51 -18.59 8.34 12.84
CA ALA A 51 -17.83 9.28 12.02
C ALA A 51 -16.34 9.21 12.33
N VAL A 52 -15.99 9.02 13.60
CA VAL A 52 -14.60 8.89 14.02
C VAL A 52 -14.05 7.55 13.53
N GLN A 53 -14.82 6.47 13.68
CA GLN A 53 -14.37 5.16 13.21
C GLN A 53 -14.12 5.17 11.69
N TYR A 54 -15.01 5.80 10.93
CA TYR A 54 -14.82 5.91 9.47
C TYR A 54 -13.59 6.74 9.14
N ALA A 55 -13.37 7.83 9.87
CA ALA A 55 -12.19 8.66 9.63
C ALA A 55 -10.90 7.86 9.88
N ARG A 56 -10.85 7.10 10.97
CA ARG A 56 -9.69 6.27 11.27
C ARG A 56 -9.51 5.17 10.24
N ALA A 57 -10.61 4.61 9.73
CA ALA A 57 -10.53 3.58 8.70
C ALA A 57 -9.95 4.14 7.41
N ARG A 58 -10.34 5.35 7.03
CA ARG A 58 -9.80 6.00 5.84
C ARG A 58 -8.32 6.34 6.02
N ASP A 59 -7.94 6.78 7.22
CA ASP A 59 -6.53 7.06 7.51
C ASP A 59 -5.69 5.80 7.36
N LEU A 60 -6.20 4.68 7.84
CA LEU A 60 -5.49 3.41 7.74
C LEU A 60 -5.36 2.98 6.28
N ASP A 61 -6.44 3.10 5.49
CA ASP A 61 -6.39 2.75 4.08
C ASP A 61 -5.33 3.59 3.36
N ALA A 62 -5.32 4.88 3.60
CA ALA A 62 -4.35 5.78 2.97
C ALA A 62 -2.92 5.44 3.39
N ALA A 63 -2.72 5.17 4.68
CA ALA A 63 -1.39 4.85 5.19
C ALA A 63 -0.89 3.53 4.63
N LEU A 64 -1.75 2.52 4.54
CA LEU A 64 -1.36 1.23 3.94
C LEU A 64 -1.05 1.39 2.45
N THR A 65 -1.81 2.23 1.75
CA THR A 65 -1.56 2.49 0.34
C THR A 65 -0.18 3.13 0.15
N ASP A 66 0.13 4.12 0.97
CA ASP A 66 1.41 4.81 0.86
C ASP A 66 2.58 3.87 1.17
N ALA A 67 2.45 3.05 2.22
CA ALA A 67 3.51 2.11 2.58
C ALA A 67 3.68 1.04 1.50
N THR A 68 2.58 0.58 0.91
CA THR A 68 2.64 -0.41 -0.16
C THR A 68 3.36 0.16 -1.38
N ARG A 69 3.05 1.40 -1.73
CA ARG A 69 3.72 2.06 -2.85
C ARG A 69 5.21 2.19 -2.61
N ALA A 70 5.59 2.54 -1.39
CA ALA A 70 7.01 2.68 -1.05
C ALA A 70 7.72 1.33 -1.09
N ALA A 71 7.05 0.25 -0.67
CA ALA A 71 7.66 -1.08 -0.72
C ALA A 71 7.87 -1.54 -2.17
N TYR A 72 6.90 -1.28 -3.06
CA TYR A 72 7.09 -1.61 -4.46
C TYR A 72 8.17 -0.73 -5.11
N ALA A 73 8.24 0.54 -4.71
CA ALA A 73 9.31 1.41 -5.18
C ALA A 73 10.67 0.88 -4.74
N ALA A 74 10.75 0.40 -3.49
CA ALA A 74 11.99 -0.19 -2.98
C ALA A 74 12.36 -1.46 -3.75
N GLN A 75 11.37 -2.26 -4.11
CA GLN A 75 11.61 -3.43 -4.94
C GLN A 75 12.22 -3.04 -6.29
N ARG A 76 11.62 -2.07 -6.95
CA ARG A 76 12.12 -1.62 -8.25
C ARG A 76 13.50 -0.98 -8.14
N ALA A 77 13.73 -0.21 -7.08
CA ALA A 77 15.03 0.41 -6.86
C ALA A 77 16.11 -0.63 -6.55
N GLU A 78 15.73 -1.69 -5.82
CA GLU A 78 16.67 -2.76 -5.53
C GLU A 78 17.08 -3.48 -6.80
N ILE A 79 16.16 -3.65 -7.74
CA ILE A 79 16.47 -4.22 -9.05
C ILE A 79 17.46 -3.32 -9.80
N GLY A 80 17.27 -2.02 -9.72
CA GLY A 80 18.14 -1.05 -10.36
C GLY A 80 17.59 -0.52 -11.67
N PRO A 81 18.20 0.54 -12.21
CA PRO A 81 17.65 1.24 -13.36
C PRO A 81 17.52 0.39 -14.61
N ALA A 82 18.36 -0.62 -14.79
CA ALA A 82 18.27 -1.49 -15.97
C ALA A 82 16.94 -2.25 -16.01
N GLY A 83 16.36 -2.53 -14.84
CA GLY A 83 15.11 -3.28 -14.78
C GLY A 83 13.91 -2.50 -15.30
N TYR A 84 14.02 -1.19 -15.41
CA TYR A 84 12.91 -0.38 -15.88
C TYR A 84 12.70 -0.50 -17.39
N ASP A 85 13.78 -0.80 -18.12
CA ASP A 85 13.71 -0.96 -19.57
C ASP A 85 13.85 -2.39 -20.04
N ASP A 86 14.42 -3.26 -19.20
CA ASP A 86 14.80 -4.61 -19.63
C ASP A 86 14.01 -5.63 -18.83
N ARG A 87 13.05 -6.24 -19.48
CA ARG A 87 12.15 -7.20 -18.83
C ARG A 87 12.87 -8.46 -18.38
N ILE A 88 13.83 -8.92 -19.16
CA ILE A 88 14.58 -10.13 -18.82
C ILE A 88 15.46 -9.85 -17.60
N TYR A 89 16.12 -8.72 -17.60
CA TYR A 89 16.93 -8.31 -16.47
C TYR A 89 16.09 -8.24 -15.20
N ARG A 90 14.90 -7.61 -15.29
CA ARG A 90 14.01 -7.47 -14.15
C ARG A 90 13.57 -8.82 -13.62
N ARG A 91 13.24 -9.74 -14.52
CA ARG A 91 12.79 -11.06 -14.11
C ARG A 91 13.89 -11.80 -13.35
N LYS A 92 15.12 -11.75 -13.84
CA LYS A 92 16.23 -12.40 -13.17
C LYS A 92 16.52 -11.78 -11.82
N ALA A 93 16.45 -10.46 -11.74
CA ALA A 93 16.74 -9.76 -10.50
C ALA A 93 15.73 -10.10 -9.42
N LYS A 94 14.48 -10.36 -9.79
CA LYS A 94 13.44 -10.70 -8.83
C LYS A 94 13.72 -12.00 -8.10
N ALA A 95 14.58 -12.85 -8.65
CA ALA A 95 14.94 -14.09 -8.00
C ALA A 95 16.00 -13.90 -6.92
N THR A 96 16.62 -12.73 -6.83
CA THR A 96 17.61 -12.50 -5.78
C THR A 96 16.94 -12.32 -4.44
N SER A 97 17.63 -12.67 -3.36
CA SER A 97 17.03 -12.61 -2.04
C SER A 97 16.70 -11.19 -1.61
N ALA A 98 17.54 -10.21 -2.00
CA ALA A 98 17.29 -8.83 -1.62
C ALA A 98 15.99 -8.30 -2.24
N VAL A 99 15.78 -8.58 -3.54
CA VAL A 99 14.56 -8.17 -4.21
C VAL A 99 13.36 -8.95 -3.67
N HIS A 100 13.56 -10.24 -3.43
CA HIS A 100 12.47 -11.09 -2.93
C HIS A 100 11.93 -10.60 -1.60
N ARG A 101 12.81 -10.13 -0.70
CA ARG A 101 12.35 -9.59 0.57
C ARG A 101 11.43 -8.39 0.38
N TRP A 102 11.75 -7.51 -0.58
CA TRP A 102 10.88 -6.38 -0.86
C TRP A 102 9.58 -6.80 -1.50
N THR A 103 9.61 -7.82 -2.36
CA THR A 103 8.40 -8.37 -2.94
C THR A 103 7.48 -8.90 -1.85
N ASP A 104 8.03 -9.67 -0.91
CA ASP A 104 7.23 -10.22 0.19
C ASP A 104 6.63 -9.12 1.04
N GLU A 105 7.40 -8.09 1.34
CA GLU A 105 6.92 -7.00 2.16
C GLU A 105 5.80 -6.23 1.45
N ALA A 106 5.98 -5.95 0.17
CA ALA A 106 4.97 -5.24 -0.60
C ALA A 106 3.67 -6.05 -0.68
N GLU A 107 3.79 -7.36 -0.90
CA GLU A 107 2.61 -8.22 -0.99
C GLU A 107 1.92 -8.35 0.36
N ARG A 108 2.68 -8.38 1.43
CA ARG A 108 2.09 -8.43 2.78
C ARG A 108 1.26 -7.18 3.04
N LEU A 109 1.81 -6.01 2.70
CA LEU A 109 1.09 -4.75 2.90
C LEU A 109 -0.13 -4.65 2.01
N LEU A 110 -0.01 -5.11 0.77
CA LEU A 110 -1.14 -5.12 -0.15
C LEU A 110 -2.25 -6.00 0.40
N THR A 111 -1.91 -7.16 0.92
CA THR A 111 -2.90 -8.06 1.52
C THR A 111 -3.58 -7.42 2.72
N LEU A 112 -2.81 -6.74 3.57
CA LEU A 112 -3.39 -6.03 4.71
C LEU A 112 -4.38 -4.96 4.26
N ARG A 113 -4.03 -4.22 3.20
CA ARG A 113 -4.93 -3.20 2.67
C ARG A 113 -6.21 -3.81 2.12
N GLU A 114 -6.09 -4.89 1.35
CA GLU A 114 -7.25 -5.54 0.79
C GLU A 114 -8.15 -6.13 1.87
N THR A 115 -7.55 -6.73 2.90
CA THR A 115 -8.31 -7.25 4.03
C THR A 115 -9.05 -6.13 4.73
N HIS A 116 -8.39 -4.99 4.92
CA HIS A 116 -9.03 -3.84 5.54
C HIS A 116 -10.21 -3.35 4.71
N ARG A 117 -10.05 -3.26 3.40
CA ARG A 117 -11.14 -2.83 2.51
C ARG A 117 -12.30 -3.81 2.52
N LEU A 118 -12.01 -5.10 2.60
CA LEU A 118 -13.06 -6.10 2.63
C LEU A 118 -13.83 -6.12 3.94
N SER A 119 -13.29 -5.48 4.98
CA SER A 119 -13.98 -5.41 6.26
C SER A 119 -15.19 -4.47 6.23
N GLY A 120 -15.35 -3.70 5.16
CA GLY A 120 -16.47 -2.78 5.04
C GLY A 120 -16.14 -1.35 5.39
N PHE A 121 -14.94 -1.09 5.85
CA PHE A 121 -14.48 0.27 6.13
C PHE A 121 -13.44 0.64 5.09
N PRO A 122 -13.46 1.86 4.66
CA PRO A 122 -14.42 2.93 4.82
C PRO A 122 -15.67 2.71 4.01
N ALA A 123 -16.01 1.70 3.68
CA ALA A 123 -17.10 1.32 3.04
C ALA A 123 -17.70 1.89 2.15
N ARG A 124 -18.50 1.60 1.97
CA ARG A 124 -19.20 1.88 1.12
C ARG A 124 -19.93 2.95 1.41
N PRO A 125 -20.03 3.71 0.81
CA PRO A 125 -20.77 4.89 0.99
C PRO A 125 -22.22 4.63 0.80
N GLN A 126 -22.58 4.21 0.85
CA GLN A 126 -23.37 4.07 0.64
C GLN A 126 -24.09 3.60 0.55
N ALA A 127 -24.48 3.26 0.68
CA ALA A 127 -24.66 2.80 0.44
C ALA A 127 -25.20 2.71 0.96
N ASP A 128 -25.15 2.53 1.20
CA ASP A 128 -24.97 2.51 1.53
C ASP A 128 -25.41 2.95 1.93
N ALA A 129 -25.85 2.91 1.90
CA ALA A 129 -25.52 3.28 2.13
C ALA A 129 -26.29 3.37 2.29
N LEU A 130 -26.89 3.08 2.12
CA LEU A 130 -26.92 3.05 2.14
C LEU A 130 -27.38 2.90 2.47
N GLY A 131 -27.95 2.67 2.53
CA GLY A 131 -27.59 2.42 2.68
C GLY A 131 -28.07 2.06 3.20
N LEU A 132 -28.33 1.83 3.23
CA LEU A 132 -28.12 1.45 3.63
C LEU A 132 -28.34 1.20 4.12
N GLU A 133 -28.51 1.04 4.15
CA GLU A 133 -28.18 0.75 4.59
C GLU A 133 -28.20 0.36 5.20
N ILE A 134 -29.02 0.13 5.01
CA ILE A 134 -28.71 -0.25 5.48
C ILE A 134 -28.90 -0.54 6.15
N ALA A 135 -29.31 -0.94 6.01
CA ALA A 135 -28.83 -1.17 6.47
C ALA A 135 -29.00 -1.32 7.15
N HIS A 136 -29.62 -1.11 7.42
CA HIS A 136 -29.43 -1.29 7.95
C HIS A 136 -29.51 -1.15 8.69
N VAL A 137 -30.04 -1.28 8.42
CA VAL A 137 -29.73 -1.07 8.90
C VAL A 137 -30.07 -1.02 9.66
N PRO A 138 -30.31 -0.63 9.42
CA PRO A 138 -30.17 -0.56 10.00
C PRO A 138 -30.49 -0.50 10.80
N ALA A 139 -30.89 -0.84 10.44
CA ALA A 139 -30.49 -0.68 10.87
C ALA A 139 -30.83 -0.50 11.67
N THR A 140 -31.39 -0.57 11.65
CA THR A 140 -31.13 -0.20 12.19
C THR A 140 -31.35 0.05 12.89
N GLU A 141 -31.69 -0.13 12.71
CA GLU A 141 -31.40 0.21 13.16
C GLU A 141 -31.44 0.48 13.65
N HIS A 142 -32.37 0.77 13.90
CA HIS A 142 -32.13 1.09 14.31
C HIS A 142 -32.31 1.32 14.73
N ALA A 143 -33.10 1.06 14.46
CA ALA A 143 -32.71 1.35 14.59
C ALA A 143 -32.75 1.43 14.88
#